data_96c920e06d50df4a9fdef70aaa5cbbf7
#
_entry.id   96c920e06d50df4a9fdef70aaa5cbbf7
#
_cell.length_a   1.000
_cell.length_b   1.000
_cell.length_c   1.000
_cell.angle_alpha   90.00
_cell.angle_beta   90.00
_cell.angle_gamma   90.00
#
_symmetry.space_group_name_H-M   'P 1'
#
loop_
_entity.id
_entity.type
_entity.pdbx_description
1 polymer ?
#
loop_
_entity_poly.entity_id
_entity_poly.type
_entity_poly.pdbx_seq_one_letter_code
_entity_poly.pdbx_strand_id
1 'polypeptide(L)'
;MTKLENDKLEEFKKDTKDEDEAFQQWLKWKCLTDLYFLGTEVLGWRPVKRRDRIDPKFHRWLCGALQKDEDKLILVPRDHLKTTWVKVRIIQKLLQNPNRVIGLISATGKLVEKETKDIKRWLCTPLLRQLFPEIIPDPGKDFRNWELSRGDEFTMRRDRTVGFVPQDPQLTGVGIGAEITGIHLTDLFMEDVVTWMNIQTAEQMDKAEQFWSYMQSIIEKGAEVTITGTFYHYLDLYNKIIKGQHIDRVYIRRAIENNKPIYNYFTLKDLEKKKKRMRLEEWNSQWMLDPSPTSEKIFPPPQPTYDVLPPDDYKYYITVDPAPTVSKTSDHTGIVIGAVNSRGVIYIVEATKVKLKGDEKADLIIRKLQQYDPTRIGIEFGLQQDLQYLLQLKLNELKKEGKYVAFPLLPIKTSPTKTKRQRIGDTLGAFCREGRCRINSRCVDLIRQMECFTGSVKDEDDLVDAASMLFQCVETFAQHYWKENIYRGYATTAMEAYFKPRTKTMKWEDVFVAG
;
A
#
# COMPACT_ATOMS: atom_id res chain seq x y z
N MET A 1 -21.50 -12.09 -37.17
CA MET A 1 -20.21 -12.83 -37.24
C MET A 1 -19.22 -12.00 -38.06
N THR A 2 -17.98 -11.97 -37.67
CA THR A 2 -16.90 -11.37 -38.47
C THR A 2 -16.52 -12.30 -39.63
N LYS A 3 -15.76 -11.80 -40.62
CA LYS A 3 -15.27 -12.64 -41.72
C LYS A 3 -14.48 -13.85 -41.20
N LEU A 4 -13.60 -13.65 -40.24
CA LEU A 4 -12.81 -14.71 -39.60
C LEU A 4 -13.70 -15.78 -38.94
N GLU A 5 -14.76 -15.35 -38.25
CA GLU A 5 -15.72 -16.28 -37.63
C GLU A 5 -16.48 -17.12 -38.64
N ASN A 6 -16.86 -16.51 -39.77
CA ASN A 6 -17.50 -17.23 -40.89
C ASN A 6 -16.52 -18.19 -41.54
N ASP A 7 -15.30 -17.75 -41.84
CA ASP A 7 -14.28 -18.59 -42.48
C ASP A 7 -13.98 -19.81 -41.57
N LYS A 8 -13.95 -19.63 -40.26
CA LYS A 8 -13.72 -20.71 -39.29
C LYS A 8 -14.91 -21.68 -39.19
N LEU A 9 -16.13 -21.17 -39.26
CA LEU A 9 -17.33 -22.05 -39.32
C LEU A 9 -17.36 -22.90 -40.61
N GLU A 10 -17.03 -22.30 -41.74
CA GLU A 10 -16.96 -23.03 -43.03
C GLU A 10 -15.81 -24.07 -43.04
N GLU A 11 -14.70 -23.81 -42.33
CA GLU A 11 -13.63 -24.80 -42.11
C GLU A 11 -14.19 -26.01 -41.35
N PHE A 12 -14.87 -25.80 -40.22
CA PHE A 12 -15.46 -26.90 -39.44
C PHE A 12 -16.54 -27.67 -40.21
N LYS A 13 -17.33 -27.01 -41.07
CA LYS A 13 -18.30 -27.69 -41.95
C LYS A 13 -17.65 -28.58 -43.00
N LYS A 14 -16.41 -28.31 -43.37
CA LYS A 14 -15.66 -29.19 -44.29
C LYS A 14 -15.12 -30.42 -43.59
N ASP A 15 -14.77 -30.26 -42.31
CA ASP A 15 -14.18 -31.35 -41.50
C ASP A 15 -15.23 -32.30 -40.94
N THR A 16 -16.49 -31.86 -40.78
CA THR A 16 -17.61 -32.65 -40.29
C THR A 16 -18.73 -32.65 -41.31
N LYS A 17 -19.41 -33.79 -41.50
CA LYS A 17 -20.57 -33.88 -42.35
C LYS A 17 -21.88 -33.44 -41.68
N ASP A 18 -21.82 -33.19 -40.36
CA ASP A 18 -22.95 -32.76 -39.51
C ASP A 18 -22.84 -31.26 -39.19
N GLU A 19 -23.84 -30.49 -39.61
CA GLU A 19 -23.88 -29.05 -39.36
C GLU A 19 -23.96 -28.73 -37.85
N ASP A 20 -24.63 -29.55 -37.04
CA ASP A 20 -24.73 -29.36 -35.61
C ASP A 20 -23.38 -29.61 -34.92
N GLU A 21 -22.65 -30.62 -35.34
CA GLU A 21 -21.30 -30.89 -34.85
C GLU A 21 -20.33 -29.76 -35.25
N ALA A 22 -20.37 -29.29 -36.50
CA ALA A 22 -19.58 -28.16 -36.96
C ALA A 22 -19.85 -26.90 -36.13
N PHE A 23 -21.12 -26.65 -35.81
CA PHE A 23 -21.49 -25.51 -34.97
C PHE A 23 -21.02 -25.66 -33.53
N GLN A 24 -21.06 -26.85 -32.95
CA GLN A 24 -20.51 -27.11 -31.62
C GLN A 24 -18.99 -26.91 -31.56
N GLN A 25 -18.26 -27.37 -32.58
CA GLN A 25 -16.81 -27.15 -32.69
C GLN A 25 -16.49 -25.64 -32.81
N TRP A 26 -17.28 -24.90 -33.59
CA TRP A 26 -17.15 -23.44 -33.66
C TRP A 26 -17.44 -22.78 -32.33
N LEU A 27 -18.48 -23.19 -31.59
CA LEU A 27 -18.77 -22.68 -30.26
C LEU A 27 -17.63 -22.93 -29.27
N LYS A 28 -17.03 -24.15 -29.27
CA LYS A 28 -15.86 -24.48 -28.47
C LYS A 28 -14.69 -23.54 -28.81
N TRP A 29 -14.35 -23.45 -30.10
CA TRP A 29 -13.28 -22.56 -30.55
C TRP A 29 -13.53 -21.11 -30.12
N LYS A 30 -14.76 -20.64 -30.26
CA LYS A 30 -15.13 -19.27 -29.87
C LYS A 30 -14.99 -19.04 -28.35
N CYS A 31 -15.36 -20.00 -27.53
CA CYS A 31 -15.14 -19.95 -26.07
C CYS A 31 -13.66 -19.82 -25.71
N LEU A 32 -12.81 -20.58 -26.42
CA LEU A 32 -11.37 -20.61 -26.15
C LEU A 32 -10.64 -19.35 -26.63
N THR A 33 -11.18 -18.64 -27.63
CA THR A 33 -10.50 -17.51 -28.26
C THR A 33 -11.09 -16.14 -27.93
N ASP A 34 -12.36 -16.06 -27.55
CA ASP A 34 -13.06 -14.80 -27.25
C ASP A 34 -13.63 -14.80 -25.83
N LEU A 35 -12.94 -14.12 -24.91
CA LEU A 35 -13.34 -14.02 -23.52
C LEU A 35 -14.69 -13.32 -23.34
N TYR A 36 -14.94 -12.27 -24.14
CA TYR A 36 -16.21 -11.55 -24.09
C TYR A 36 -17.38 -12.45 -24.51
N PHE A 37 -17.21 -13.24 -25.56
CA PHE A 37 -18.20 -14.23 -26.01
C PHE A 37 -18.47 -15.29 -24.94
N LEU A 38 -17.40 -15.87 -24.35
CA LEU A 38 -17.54 -16.84 -23.26
C LEU A 38 -18.37 -16.28 -22.10
N GLY A 39 -18.08 -15.05 -21.68
CA GLY A 39 -18.79 -14.40 -20.58
C GLY A 39 -20.24 -14.07 -20.89
N THR A 40 -20.52 -13.52 -22.08
CA THR A 40 -21.86 -13.01 -22.42
C THR A 40 -22.78 -14.07 -22.99
N GLU A 41 -22.31 -14.89 -23.93
CA GLU A 41 -23.16 -15.83 -24.65
C GLU A 41 -23.27 -17.19 -23.98
N VAL A 42 -22.20 -17.64 -23.30
CA VAL A 42 -22.16 -18.96 -22.69
C VAL A 42 -22.46 -18.92 -21.20
N LEU A 43 -21.81 -18.00 -20.46
CA LEU A 43 -22.05 -17.84 -19.02
C LEU A 43 -23.24 -16.93 -18.70
N GLY A 44 -23.86 -16.33 -19.71
CA GLY A 44 -25.12 -15.60 -19.58
C GLY A 44 -25.00 -14.19 -19.00
N TRP A 45 -23.83 -13.57 -19.02
CA TRP A 45 -23.64 -12.16 -18.67
C TRP A 45 -24.15 -11.23 -19.78
N ARG A 46 -25.42 -11.39 -20.15
CA ARG A 46 -26.05 -10.59 -21.22
C ARG A 46 -26.61 -9.28 -20.68
N PRO A 47 -26.65 -8.21 -21.50
CA PRO A 47 -27.38 -7.01 -21.18
C PRO A 47 -28.88 -7.28 -20.98
N VAL A 48 -29.45 -7.00 -19.81
CA VAL A 48 -30.90 -7.08 -19.50
C VAL A 48 -31.40 -5.68 -19.14
N LYS A 49 -32.41 -5.20 -19.83
CA LYS A 49 -32.90 -3.80 -19.96
C LYS A 49 -32.96 -2.86 -18.71
N ARG A 50 -32.64 -3.25 -17.51
CA ARG A 50 -32.55 -2.38 -16.33
C ARG A 50 -31.47 -2.77 -15.31
N ARG A 51 -30.76 -3.85 -15.57
CA ARG A 51 -29.66 -4.33 -14.73
C ARG A 51 -28.39 -4.58 -15.57
N ASP A 52 -28.35 -3.97 -16.75
CA ASP A 52 -27.27 -4.17 -17.70
C ASP A 52 -26.00 -3.55 -17.22
N ARG A 53 -25.23 -4.39 -16.54
CA ARG A 53 -23.89 -4.04 -16.13
C ARG A 53 -22.84 -4.41 -17.19
N ILE A 54 -23.24 -4.86 -18.37
CA ILE A 54 -22.32 -5.17 -19.47
C ILE A 54 -22.34 -4.06 -20.51
N ASP A 55 -21.22 -3.36 -20.63
CA ASP A 55 -20.96 -2.39 -21.67
C ASP A 55 -20.03 -3.02 -22.71
N PRO A 56 -20.52 -3.25 -23.95
CA PRO A 56 -19.69 -3.90 -24.98
C PRO A 56 -18.38 -3.17 -25.27
N LYS A 57 -18.37 -1.84 -25.23
CA LYS A 57 -17.18 -1.06 -25.53
C LYS A 57 -16.12 -1.21 -24.44
N PHE A 58 -16.52 -1.00 -23.20
CA PHE A 58 -15.60 -1.07 -22.06
C PHE A 58 -15.16 -2.51 -21.78
N HIS A 59 -16.13 -3.46 -21.71
CA HIS A 59 -15.79 -4.82 -21.33
C HIS A 59 -15.07 -5.61 -22.42
N ARG A 60 -15.27 -5.31 -23.73
CA ARG A 60 -14.41 -5.88 -24.78
C ARG A 60 -12.97 -5.41 -24.65
N TRP A 61 -12.75 -4.14 -24.30
CA TRP A 61 -11.41 -3.65 -23.99
C TRP A 61 -10.80 -4.41 -22.81
N LEU A 62 -11.56 -4.56 -21.71
CA LEU A 62 -11.09 -5.28 -20.51
C LEU A 62 -10.77 -6.74 -20.81
N CYS A 63 -11.65 -7.43 -21.56
CA CYS A 63 -11.41 -8.80 -22.02
C CYS A 63 -10.17 -8.89 -22.90
N GLY A 64 -9.99 -7.95 -23.82
CA GLY A 64 -8.81 -7.89 -24.67
C GLY A 64 -7.52 -7.69 -23.88
N ALA A 65 -7.54 -6.86 -22.83
CA ALA A 65 -6.39 -6.70 -21.92
C ALA A 65 -6.11 -7.98 -21.13
N LEU A 66 -7.15 -8.65 -20.60
CA LEU A 66 -7.01 -9.92 -19.87
C LEU A 66 -6.50 -11.08 -20.75
N GLN A 67 -6.76 -11.07 -22.05
CA GLN A 67 -6.36 -12.13 -22.98
C GLN A 67 -4.95 -11.95 -23.58
N LYS A 68 -4.29 -10.82 -23.35
CA LYS A 68 -2.90 -10.64 -23.80
C LYS A 68 -1.97 -11.64 -23.09
N ASP A 69 -1.06 -12.21 -23.85
CA ASP A 69 -0.06 -13.16 -23.36
C ASP A 69 1.20 -12.38 -22.91
N GLU A 70 1.11 -11.75 -21.75
CA GLU A 70 2.14 -10.92 -21.13
C GLU A 70 1.84 -10.77 -19.66
N ASP A 71 2.83 -10.52 -18.83
CA ASP A 71 2.63 -10.13 -17.44
C ASP A 71 2.00 -8.75 -17.36
N LYS A 72 0.89 -8.61 -16.65
CA LYS A 72 0.08 -7.40 -16.71
C LYS A 72 -0.53 -6.96 -15.38
N LEU A 73 -0.62 -5.64 -15.24
CA LEU A 73 -1.37 -4.96 -14.19
C LEU A 73 -2.53 -4.18 -14.83
N ILE A 74 -3.76 -4.52 -14.45
CA ILE A 74 -4.97 -3.88 -14.98
C ILE A 74 -5.66 -3.12 -13.85
N LEU A 75 -5.65 -1.81 -13.95
CA LEU A 75 -6.26 -0.90 -12.97
C LEU A 75 -7.50 -0.25 -13.56
N VAL A 76 -8.64 -0.55 -12.97
CA VAL A 76 -9.93 0.05 -13.32
C VAL A 76 -10.70 0.41 -12.06
N PRO A 77 -11.63 1.37 -12.13
CA PRO A 77 -12.36 1.83 -10.95
C PRO A 77 -13.21 0.72 -10.31
N ARG A 78 -13.65 0.95 -9.09
CA ARG A 78 -14.62 0.08 -8.42
C ARG A 78 -15.92 -0.01 -9.21
N ASP A 79 -16.66 -1.10 -9.02
CA ASP A 79 -17.94 -1.38 -9.67
C ASP A 79 -17.90 -1.54 -11.21
N HIS A 80 -16.71 -1.73 -11.81
CA HIS A 80 -16.53 -1.91 -13.25
C HIS A 80 -16.43 -3.39 -13.68
N LEU A 81 -16.93 -4.33 -12.85
CA LEU A 81 -16.99 -5.79 -13.08
C LEU A 81 -15.63 -6.48 -13.31
N LYS A 82 -14.54 -5.88 -12.86
CA LYS A 82 -13.18 -6.41 -12.94
C LYS A 82 -13.10 -7.87 -12.46
N THR A 83 -13.50 -8.15 -11.21
CA THR A 83 -13.53 -9.48 -10.60
C THR A 83 -14.35 -10.50 -11.40
N THR A 84 -15.46 -10.06 -12.02
CA THR A 84 -16.27 -10.92 -12.89
C THR A 84 -15.47 -11.43 -14.08
N TRP A 85 -14.77 -10.52 -14.78
CA TRP A 85 -14.01 -10.89 -15.98
C TRP A 85 -12.72 -11.65 -15.66
N VAL A 86 -12.11 -11.41 -14.49
CA VAL A 86 -11.01 -12.26 -13.99
C VAL A 86 -11.48 -13.71 -13.82
N LYS A 87 -12.62 -13.94 -13.19
CA LYS A 87 -13.18 -15.29 -13.03
C LYS A 87 -13.50 -15.95 -14.37
N VAL A 88 -14.03 -15.20 -15.34
CA VAL A 88 -14.24 -15.72 -16.69
C VAL A 88 -12.92 -16.08 -17.37
N ARG A 89 -11.86 -15.27 -17.17
CA ARG A 89 -10.53 -15.56 -17.73
C ARG A 89 -9.92 -16.82 -17.11
N ILE A 90 -10.06 -17.03 -15.81
CA ILE A 90 -9.63 -18.27 -15.13
C ILE A 90 -10.34 -19.48 -15.74
N ILE A 91 -11.66 -19.41 -15.92
CA ILE A 91 -12.42 -20.47 -16.60
C ILE A 91 -11.88 -20.71 -18.02
N GLN A 92 -11.69 -19.65 -18.81
CA GLN A 92 -11.14 -19.78 -20.16
C GLN A 92 -9.79 -20.50 -20.18
N LYS A 93 -8.88 -20.13 -19.26
CA LYS A 93 -7.56 -20.78 -19.16
C LYS A 93 -7.64 -22.28 -18.82
N LEU A 94 -8.55 -22.65 -17.92
CA LEU A 94 -8.81 -24.06 -17.58
C LEU A 94 -9.39 -24.84 -18.76
N LEU A 95 -10.24 -24.20 -19.59
CA LEU A 95 -10.77 -24.81 -20.82
C LEU A 95 -9.71 -24.94 -21.90
N GLN A 96 -8.78 -23.98 -21.99
CA GLN A 96 -7.67 -24.01 -22.95
C GLN A 96 -6.66 -25.10 -22.61
N ASN A 97 -6.39 -25.33 -21.33
CA ASN A 97 -5.50 -26.38 -20.85
C ASN A 97 -5.91 -26.83 -19.43
N PRO A 98 -6.50 -28.02 -19.27
CA PRO A 98 -6.94 -28.53 -17.97
C PRO A 98 -5.77 -28.93 -17.05
N ASN A 99 -4.53 -28.92 -17.54
CA ASN A 99 -3.34 -29.21 -16.74
C ASN A 99 -2.69 -27.95 -16.14
N ARG A 100 -3.31 -26.78 -16.27
CA ARG A 100 -2.83 -25.56 -15.60
C ARG A 100 -2.96 -25.69 -14.09
N VAL A 101 -2.04 -25.02 -13.40
CA VAL A 101 -2.03 -24.80 -11.96
C VAL A 101 -2.16 -23.29 -11.72
N ILE A 102 -3.36 -22.86 -11.34
CA ILE A 102 -3.71 -21.45 -11.23
C ILE A 102 -3.74 -21.02 -9.77
N GLY A 103 -2.94 -20.01 -9.42
CA GLY A 103 -3.03 -19.32 -8.13
C GLY A 103 -4.02 -18.14 -8.22
N LEU A 104 -5.02 -18.10 -7.34
CA LEU A 104 -5.93 -16.97 -7.18
C LEU A 104 -5.69 -16.30 -5.83
N ILE A 105 -5.13 -15.10 -5.85
CA ILE A 105 -4.80 -14.33 -4.65
C ILE A 105 -5.77 -13.17 -4.51
N SER A 106 -6.36 -13.00 -3.34
CA SER A 106 -7.20 -11.84 -3.02
C SER A 106 -6.85 -11.29 -1.63
N ALA A 107 -7.43 -10.17 -1.24
CA ALA A 107 -7.11 -9.51 0.02
C ALA A 107 -7.37 -10.39 1.26
N THR A 108 -8.33 -11.30 1.20
CA THR A 108 -8.67 -12.20 2.32
C THR A 108 -9.09 -13.59 1.83
N GLY A 109 -8.85 -14.63 2.65
CA GLY A 109 -9.29 -16.00 2.37
C GLY A 109 -10.82 -16.10 2.13
N LYS A 110 -11.65 -15.35 2.86
CA LYS A 110 -13.11 -15.33 2.65
C LYS A 110 -13.51 -14.83 1.26
N LEU A 111 -12.79 -13.85 0.70
CA LEU A 111 -13.03 -13.38 -0.67
C LEU A 111 -12.68 -14.47 -1.67
N VAL A 112 -11.53 -15.10 -1.50
CA VAL A 112 -11.07 -16.20 -2.36
C VAL A 112 -12.05 -17.37 -2.36
N GLU A 113 -12.52 -17.83 -1.19
CA GLU A 113 -13.53 -18.89 -1.11
C GLU A 113 -14.81 -18.52 -1.88
N LYS A 114 -15.26 -17.27 -1.76
CA LYS A 114 -16.42 -16.77 -2.51
C LYS A 114 -16.18 -16.79 -4.02
N GLU A 115 -15.00 -16.33 -4.45
CA GLU A 115 -14.61 -16.29 -5.87
C GLU A 115 -14.47 -17.69 -6.45
N THR A 116 -13.82 -18.61 -5.73
CA THR A 116 -13.68 -20.01 -6.09
C THR A 116 -15.06 -20.69 -6.20
N LYS A 117 -15.97 -20.43 -5.27
CA LYS A 117 -17.34 -20.92 -5.32
C LYS A 117 -18.11 -20.40 -6.53
N ASP A 118 -17.91 -19.14 -6.90
CA ASP A 118 -18.51 -18.57 -8.11
C ASP A 118 -17.96 -19.23 -9.38
N ILE A 119 -16.64 -19.44 -9.46
CA ILE A 119 -15.98 -20.12 -10.59
C ILE A 119 -16.52 -21.53 -10.75
N LYS A 120 -16.60 -22.32 -9.65
CA LYS A 120 -17.18 -23.68 -9.67
C LYS A 120 -18.60 -23.68 -10.20
N ARG A 121 -19.43 -22.75 -9.73
CA ARG A 121 -20.82 -22.62 -10.17
C ARG A 121 -20.92 -22.30 -11.66
N TRP A 122 -20.06 -21.41 -12.17
CA TRP A 122 -20.08 -21.03 -13.57
C TRP A 122 -19.55 -22.15 -14.48
N LEU A 123 -18.55 -22.90 -14.05
CA LEU A 123 -18.11 -24.13 -14.75
C LEU A 123 -19.25 -25.14 -14.90
N CYS A 124 -20.20 -25.20 -13.94
CA CYS A 124 -21.36 -26.10 -14.01
C CYS A 124 -22.51 -25.57 -14.88
N THR A 125 -22.34 -24.47 -15.63
CA THR A 125 -23.36 -23.99 -16.57
C THR A 125 -23.67 -25.08 -17.60
N PRO A 126 -24.97 -25.41 -17.88
CA PRO A 126 -25.33 -26.55 -18.72
C PRO A 126 -24.68 -26.53 -20.11
N LEU A 127 -24.70 -25.37 -20.76
CA LEU A 127 -24.08 -25.22 -22.09
C LEU A 127 -22.56 -25.45 -22.05
N LEU A 128 -21.88 -24.95 -21.02
CA LEU A 128 -20.43 -25.11 -20.90
C LEU A 128 -20.05 -26.59 -20.68
N ARG A 129 -20.82 -27.31 -19.85
CA ARG A 129 -20.63 -28.74 -19.64
C ARG A 129 -20.93 -29.57 -20.88
N GLN A 130 -21.94 -29.17 -21.65
CA GLN A 130 -22.24 -29.82 -22.93
C GLN A 130 -21.12 -29.63 -23.96
N LEU A 131 -20.53 -28.44 -23.99
CA LEU A 131 -19.41 -28.13 -24.91
C LEU A 131 -18.10 -28.80 -24.52
N PHE A 132 -17.81 -28.94 -23.22
CA PHE A 132 -16.52 -29.42 -22.69
C PHE A 132 -16.69 -30.58 -21.70
N PRO A 133 -17.39 -31.68 -22.06
CA PRO A 133 -17.64 -32.81 -21.16
C PRO A 133 -16.35 -33.54 -20.78
N GLU A 134 -15.32 -33.46 -21.63
CA GLU A 134 -14.01 -34.02 -21.42
C GLU A 134 -13.24 -33.34 -20.27
N ILE A 135 -13.48 -32.03 -20.05
CA ILE A 135 -12.80 -31.21 -19.03
C ILE A 135 -13.67 -31.05 -17.79
N ILE A 136 -15.00 -30.83 -17.99
CA ILE A 136 -15.93 -30.54 -16.91
C ILE A 136 -16.85 -31.73 -16.70
N PRO A 137 -16.48 -32.67 -15.80
CA PRO A 137 -17.33 -33.81 -15.48
C PRO A 137 -18.61 -33.37 -14.78
N ASP A 138 -19.60 -34.24 -14.75
CA ASP A 138 -20.78 -34.02 -13.93
C ASP A 138 -20.34 -33.78 -12.45
N PRO A 139 -20.69 -32.64 -11.85
CA PRO A 139 -20.20 -32.34 -10.50
C PRO A 139 -20.74 -33.31 -9.43
N GLY A 140 -21.86 -33.97 -9.69
CA GLY A 140 -22.56 -34.72 -8.67
C GLY A 140 -23.07 -33.83 -7.54
N LYS A 141 -23.49 -34.43 -6.42
CA LYS A 141 -23.85 -33.69 -5.22
C LYS A 141 -22.56 -33.11 -4.58
N ASP A 142 -22.55 -31.82 -4.32
CA ASP A 142 -21.44 -31.13 -3.62
C ASP A 142 -20.06 -31.34 -4.30
N PHE A 143 -20.04 -31.43 -5.63
CA PHE A 143 -18.83 -31.62 -6.46
C PHE A 143 -18.03 -32.92 -6.18
N ARG A 144 -18.70 -33.96 -5.71
CA ARG A 144 -18.04 -35.25 -5.35
C ARG A 144 -17.37 -35.97 -6.52
N ASN A 145 -17.80 -35.68 -7.75
CA ASN A 145 -17.24 -36.29 -8.95
C ASN A 145 -16.01 -35.57 -9.50
N TRP A 146 -15.62 -34.45 -8.86
CA TRP A 146 -14.37 -33.78 -9.18
C TRP A 146 -13.21 -34.45 -8.43
N GLU A 147 -12.02 -34.45 -9.00
CA GLU A 147 -10.84 -35.07 -8.37
C GLU A 147 -10.51 -34.44 -7.01
N LEU A 148 -10.72 -33.11 -6.90
CA LEU A 148 -10.63 -32.35 -5.65
C LEU A 148 -11.69 -31.24 -5.62
N SER A 149 -12.31 -31.00 -4.49
CA SER A 149 -13.16 -29.82 -4.28
C SER A 149 -13.21 -29.42 -2.82
N ARG A 150 -12.58 -28.29 -2.49
CA ARG A 150 -12.60 -27.61 -1.19
C ARG A 150 -13.11 -26.18 -1.34
N GLY A 151 -13.17 -25.43 -0.26
CA GLY A 151 -13.66 -24.04 -0.26
C GLY A 151 -12.86 -23.14 -1.19
N ASP A 152 -11.57 -23.25 -1.14
CA ASP A 152 -10.57 -22.41 -1.77
C ASP A 152 -9.77 -23.08 -2.90
N GLU A 153 -9.94 -24.40 -3.11
CA GLU A 153 -9.23 -25.14 -4.14
C GLU A 153 -10.11 -26.17 -4.85
N PHE A 154 -9.75 -26.50 -6.10
CA PHE A 154 -10.40 -27.59 -6.81
C PHE A 154 -9.54 -28.15 -7.96
N THR A 155 -9.84 -29.40 -8.33
CA THR A 155 -9.44 -30.09 -9.56
C THR A 155 -10.66 -30.81 -10.14
N MET A 156 -11.06 -30.44 -11.37
CA MET A 156 -12.17 -31.11 -12.08
C MET A 156 -11.72 -32.43 -12.67
N ARG A 157 -10.96 -32.35 -13.74
CA ARG A 157 -10.35 -33.47 -14.45
C ARG A 157 -9.08 -32.98 -15.14
N ARG A 158 -8.02 -33.78 -15.07
CA ARG A 158 -6.76 -33.54 -15.78
C ARG A 158 -6.74 -34.25 -17.11
N ASP A 159 -6.08 -33.65 -18.10
CA ASP A 159 -5.74 -34.38 -19.33
C ASP A 159 -4.55 -35.30 -19.06
N ARG A 160 -4.81 -36.61 -19.02
CA ARG A 160 -3.81 -37.67 -18.76
C ARG A 160 -3.20 -38.22 -20.03
N THR A 161 -3.57 -37.68 -21.20
CA THR A 161 -2.99 -38.08 -22.49
C THR A 161 -1.64 -37.42 -22.75
N VAL A 162 -1.34 -36.33 -22.04
CA VAL A 162 -0.04 -35.64 -22.07
C VAL A 162 0.93 -36.33 -21.08
N GLY A 163 2.24 -36.24 -21.36
CA GLY A 163 3.24 -36.98 -20.62
C GLY A 163 3.38 -36.62 -19.13
N PHE A 164 3.22 -35.36 -18.77
CA PHE A 164 3.30 -34.89 -17.37
C PHE A 164 1.95 -34.26 -16.95
N VAL A 165 1.45 -34.74 -15.82
CA VAL A 165 0.22 -34.22 -15.20
C VAL A 165 0.57 -33.67 -13.82
N PRO A 166 0.36 -32.35 -13.56
CA PRO A 166 0.63 -31.77 -12.25
C PRO A 166 -0.18 -32.44 -11.14
N GLN A 167 0.42 -32.55 -9.97
CA GLN A 167 -0.25 -33.06 -8.75
C GLN A 167 -1.01 -31.94 -8.01
N ASP A 168 -0.57 -30.68 -8.20
CA ASP A 168 -1.17 -29.52 -7.58
C ASP A 168 -2.60 -29.28 -8.05
N PRO A 169 -3.49 -28.65 -7.26
CA PRO A 169 -4.85 -28.32 -7.70
C PRO A 169 -4.87 -27.47 -8.98
N GLN A 170 -5.93 -27.62 -9.79
CA GLN A 170 -6.14 -26.76 -10.97
C GLN A 170 -6.33 -25.30 -10.59
N LEU A 171 -6.92 -25.04 -9.44
CA LEU A 171 -7.02 -23.71 -8.84
C LEU A 171 -6.77 -23.84 -7.34
N THR A 172 -5.87 -23.01 -6.83
CA THR A 172 -5.63 -22.80 -5.41
C THR A 172 -5.79 -21.32 -5.10
N GLY A 173 -6.65 -21.01 -4.14
CA GLY A 173 -6.95 -19.66 -3.73
C GLY A 173 -6.43 -19.37 -2.33
N VAL A 174 -5.75 -18.24 -2.13
CA VAL A 174 -5.26 -17.80 -0.82
C VAL A 174 -5.46 -16.30 -0.60
N GLY A 175 -5.65 -15.92 0.66
CA GLY A 175 -5.62 -14.52 1.06
C GLY A 175 -4.18 -14.01 1.15
N ILE A 176 -3.98 -12.70 0.91
CA ILE A 176 -2.66 -12.07 1.06
C ILE A 176 -2.09 -12.33 2.48
N GLY A 177 -0.81 -12.70 2.54
CA GLY A 177 -0.12 -13.03 3.78
C GLY A 177 -0.32 -14.45 4.30
N ALA A 178 -1.11 -15.30 3.61
CA ALA A 178 -1.17 -16.72 3.91
C ALA A 178 0.05 -17.45 3.32
N GLU A 179 0.48 -18.52 3.98
CA GLU A 179 1.53 -19.37 3.45
C GLU A 179 0.99 -20.26 2.33
N ILE A 180 1.73 -20.29 1.22
CA ILE A 180 1.49 -21.18 0.10
C ILE A 180 2.84 -21.79 -0.29
N THR A 181 3.06 -23.05 0.04
CA THR A 181 4.32 -23.73 -0.18
C THR A 181 4.12 -25.02 -0.96
N GLY A 182 5.14 -25.46 -1.70
CA GLY A 182 5.12 -26.72 -2.43
C GLY A 182 4.19 -26.75 -3.64
N ILE A 183 3.73 -25.60 -4.14
CA ILE A 183 2.92 -25.46 -5.36
C ILE A 183 3.73 -24.71 -6.41
N HIS A 184 3.64 -25.17 -7.66
CA HIS A 184 4.27 -24.53 -8.82
C HIS A 184 3.19 -24.00 -9.76
N LEU A 185 3.05 -22.65 -9.80
CA LEU A 185 1.98 -22.00 -10.53
C LEU A 185 2.34 -21.78 -12.01
N THR A 186 1.48 -22.22 -12.91
CA THR A 186 1.55 -21.88 -14.35
C THR A 186 0.87 -20.55 -14.66
N ASP A 187 0.02 -20.05 -13.77
CA ASP A 187 -0.68 -18.78 -13.89
C ASP A 187 -0.93 -18.20 -12.48
N LEU A 188 -0.68 -16.92 -12.33
CA LEU A 188 -0.96 -16.19 -11.11
C LEU A 188 -1.98 -15.08 -11.36
N PHE A 189 -3.11 -15.12 -10.67
CA PHE A 189 -4.09 -14.06 -10.63
C PHE A 189 -4.10 -13.39 -9.25
N MET A 190 -3.77 -12.11 -9.20
CA MET A 190 -3.87 -11.29 -7.98
C MET A 190 -5.01 -10.29 -8.15
N GLU A 191 -6.11 -10.50 -7.42
CA GLU A 191 -7.34 -9.71 -7.55
C GLU A 191 -7.61 -8.88 -6.30
N ASP A 192 -7.70 -7.55 -6.47
CA ASP A 192 -7.96 -6.57 -5.41
C ASP A 192 -7.15 -6.82 -4.11
N VAL A 193 -5.85 -7.14 -4.26
CA VAL A 193 -4.96 -7.43 -3.12
C VAL A 193 -4.64 -6.21 -2.28
N VAL A 194 -4.71 -5.00 -2.86
CA VAL A 194 -4.62 -3.74 -2.12
C VAL A 194 -6.01 -3.33 -1.66
N THR A 195 -6.16 -3.08 -0.38
CA THR A 195 -7.43 -2.67 0.24
C THR A 195 -7.19 -1.55 1.25
N TRP A 196 -8.28 -0.92 1.70
CA TRP A 196 -8.21 0.05 2.79
C TRP A 196 -7.49 -0.48 4.04
N MET A 197 -7.62 -1.77 4.33
CA MET A 197 -7.05 -2.36 5.55
C MET A 197 -5.52 -2.50 5.49
N ASN A 198 -4.95 -2.77 4.32
CA ASN A 198 -3.52 -3.02 4.20
C ASN A 198 -2.70 -1.83 3.70
N ILE A 199 -3.30 -0.63 3.69
CA ILE A 199 -2.61 0.64 3.40
C ILE A 199 -2.60 1.60 4.59
N GLN A 200 -3.05 1.16 5.77
CA GLN A 200 -3.19 2.04 6.94
C GLN A 200 -1.85 2.39 7.57
N THR A 201 -0.89 1.49 7.50
CA THR A 201 0.47 1.67 8.02
C THR A 201 1.50 1.26 7.00
N ALA A 202 2.70 1.79 7.15
CA ALA A 202 3.84 1.42 6.33
C ALA A 202 4.16 -0.08 6.44
N GLU A 203 4.05 -0.66 7.65
CA GLU A 203 4.25 -2.09 7.87
C GLU A 203 3.25 -2.97 7.11
N GLN A 204 1.98 -2.54 7.04
CA GLN A 204 0.97 -3.26 6.27
C GLN A 204 1.23 -3.20 4.76
N MET A 205 1.69 -2.06 4.26
CA MET A 205 2.09 -1.92 2.86
C MET A 205 3.32 -2.78 2.54
N ASP A 206 4.27 -2.92 3.47
CA ASP A 206 5.43 -3.81 3.29
C ASP A 206 5.06 -5.28 3.26
N LYS A 207 4.14 -5.70 4.12
CA LYS A 207 3.65 -7.09 4.09
C LYS A 207 3.08 -7.45 2.72
N ALA A 208 2.38 -6.49 2.07
CA ALA A 208 1.88 -6.70 0.71
C ALA A 208 3.01 -6.82 -0.31
N GLU A 209 4.08 -6.04 -0.17
CA GLU A 209 5.26 -6.10 -1.03
C GLU A 209 6.07 -7.38 -0.80
N GLN A 210 6.30 -7.77 0.46
CA GLN A 210 6.95 -9.03 0.81
C GLN A 210 6.18 -10.22 0.26
N PHE A 211 4.85 -10.20 0.35
CA PHE A 211 4.01 -11.24 -0.22
C PHE A 211 4.13 -11.29 -1.75
N TRP A 212 4.15 -10.15 -2.44
CA TRP A 212 4.42 -10.09 -3.87
C TRP A 212 5.78 -10.71 -4.23
N SER A 213 6.83 -10.36 -3.49
CA SER A 213 8.17 -10.92 -3.68
C SER A 213 8.20 -12.44 -3.45
N TYR A 214 7.50 -12.91 -2.41
CA TYR A 214 7.37 -14.33 -2.12
C TYR A 214 6.68 -15.10 -3.27
N MET A 215 5.61 -14.54 -3.85
CA MET A 215 4.90 -15.17 -4.96
C MET A 215 5.80 -15.41 -6.17
N GLN A 216 6.85 -14.61 -6.38
CA GLN A 216 7.80 -14.80 -7.48
C GLN A 216 8.60 -16.13 -7.36
N SER A 217 8.72 -16.67 -6.16
CA SER A 217 9.45 -17.92 -5.93
C SER A 217 8.66 -19.19 -6.27
N ILE A 218 7.33 -19.09 -6.42
CA ILE A 218 6.45 -20.25 -6.65
C ILE A 218 5.81 -20.26 -8.05
N ILE A 219 6.07 -19.23 -8.88
CA ILE A 219 5.65 -19.23 -10.29
C ILE A 219 6.69 -19.91 -11.16
N GLU A 220 6.22 -20.72 -12.11
CA GLU A 220 7.08 -21.43 -13.07
C GLU A 220 7.63 -20.48 -14.15
N LYS A 221 8.74 -20.91 -14.77
CA LYS A 221 9.25 -20.19 -15.95
C LYS A 221 8.21 -20.19 -17.08
N GLY A 222 7.83 -19.01 -17.53
CA GLY A 222 6.80 -18.83 -18.56
C GLY A 222 5.37 -18.81 -18.02
N ALA A 223 5.20 -18.80 -16.71
CA ALA A 223 3.91 -18.50 -16.10
C ALA A 223 3.42 -17.09 -16.44
N GLU A 224 2.12 -16.92 -16.58
CA GLU A 224 1.50 -15.60 -16.83
C GLU A 224 1.01 -14.98 -15.50
N VAL A 225 1.43 -13.75 -15.23
CA VAL A 225 1.01 -12.99 -14.07
C VAL A 225 -0.04 -11.94 -14.47
N THR A 226 -1.23 -12.04 -13.91
CA THR A 226 -2.31 -11.09 -14.10
C THR A 226 -2.68 -10.46 -12.76
N ILE A 227 -2.40 -9.17 -12.61
CA ILE A 227 -2.78 -8.39 -11.43
C ILE A 227 -3.93 -7.47 -11.81
N THR A 228 -5.00 -7.49 -11.02
CA THR A 228 -6.12 -6.55 -11.20
C THR A 228 -6.41 -5.82 -9.91
N GLY A 229 -6.73 -4.53 -10.01
CA GLY A 229 -6.96 -3.75 -8.80
C GLY A 229 -7.48 -2.35 -9.02
N THR A 230 -7.46 -1.61 -7.93
CA THR A 230 -7.83 -0.20 -7.84
C THR A 230 -6.86 0.46 -6.88
N PHE A 231 -6.34 1.63 -7.17
CA PHE A 231 -5.46 2.36 -6.26
C PHE A 231 -6.17 2.76 -4.97
N TYR A 232 -5.41 2.73 -3.88
CA TYR A 232 -5.82 3.26 -2.58
C TYR A 232 -4.85 4.30 -2.04
N HIS A 233 -3.57 4.15 -2.34
CA HIS A 233 -2.52 5.03 -1.83
C HIS A 233 -1.38 5.17 -2.85
N TYR A 234 -0.68 6.31 -2.85
CA TYR A 234 0.42 6.57 -3.80
C TYR A 234 1.71 5.75 -3.52
N LEU A 235 1.78 5.06 -2.38
CA LEU A 235 2.84 4.11 -2.00
C LEU A 235 2.33 2.67 -1.94
N ASP A 236 1.12 2.38 -2.42
CA ASP A 236 0.61 1.02 -2.41
C ASP A 236 1.40 0.09 -3.36
N LEU A 237 1.17 -1.20 -3.23
CA LEU A 237 1.85 -2.24 -4.00
C LEU A 237 1.79 -1.98 -5.51
N TYR A 238 0.65 -1.52 -6.04
CA TYR A 238 0.50 -1.30 -7.48
C TYR A 238 1.43 -0.20 -7.99
N ASN A 239 1.57 0.90 -7.24
CA ASN A 239 2.52 1.95 -7.59
C ASN A 239 3.97 1.50 -7.49
N LYS A 240 4.32 0.62 -6.53
CA LYS A 240 5.65 0.04 -6.41
C LYS A 240 5.97 -0.86 -7.60
N ILE A 241 5.02 -1.72 -8.01
CA ILE A 241 5.15 -2.57 -9.20
C ILE A 241 5.37 -1.72 -10.46
N ILE A 242 4.62 -0.64 -10.64
CA ILE A 242 4.75 0.26 -11.79
C ILE A 242 6.11 0.97 -11.79
N LYS A 243 6.51 1.55 -10.66
CA LYS A 243 7.79 2.27 -10.54
C LYS A 243 9.00 1.36 -10.68
N GLY A 244 8.92 0.14 -10.15
CA GLY A 244 9.97 -0.87 -10.24
C GLY A 244 10.03 -1.58 -11.60
N GLN A 245 9.09 -1.30 -12.50
CA GLN A 245 8.96 -1.99 -13.80
C GLN A 245 8.91 -3.52 -13.65
N HIS A 246 8.21 -4.00 -12.59
CA HIS A 246 8.13 -5.42 -12.24
C HIS A 246 7.07 -6.18 -13.03
N ILE A 247 6.52 -5.59 -14.08
CA ILE A 247 5.46 -6.16 -14.92
C ILE A 247 5.61 -5.63 -16.36
N ASP A 248 5.30 -6.46 -17.36
CA ASP A 248 5.51 -6.11 -18.77
C ASP A 248 4.60 -4.98 -19.24
N ARG A 249 3.34 -4.99 -18.79
CA ARG A 249 2.34 -4.04 -19.27
C ARG A 249 1.39 -3.56 -18.17
N VAL A 250 1.12 -2.25 -18.19
CA VAL A 250 0.14 -1.62 -17.31
C VAL A 250 -1.03 -1.07 -18.13
N TYR A 251 -2.25 -1.46 -17.77
CA TYR A 251 -3.51 -1.01 -18.37
C TYR A 251 -4.29 -0.19 -17.34
N ILE A 252 -4.53 1.08 -17.62
CA ILE A 252 -5.28 1.97 -16.72
C ILE A 252 -6.43 2.62 -17.47
N ARG A 253 -7.64 2.60 -16.91
CA ARG A 253 -8.81 3.33 -17.41
C ARG A 253 -9.51 4.05 -16.26
N ARG A 254 -9.56 5.36 -16.32
CA ARG A 254 -10.21 6.22 -15.32
C ARG A 254 -11.73 6.20 -15.48
N ALA A 255 -12.49 6.44 -14.41
CA ALA A 255 -13.97 6.47 -14.49
C ALA A 255 -14.49 7.53 -15.47
N ILE A 256 -13.76 8.63 -15.62
CA ILE A 256 -14.08 9.71 -16.56
C ILE A 256 -12.86 9.94 -17.44
N GLU A 257 -13.03 9.81 -18.75
CA GLU A 257 -12.03 10.14 -19.77
C GLU A 257 -12.67 11.03 -20.83
N ASN A 258 -11.99 12.09 -21.25
CA ASN A 258 -12.50 13.05 -22.25
C ASN A 258 -13.91 13.56 -21.90
N ASN A 259 -14.13 13.90 -20.62
CA ASN A 259 -15.41 14.35 -20.07
C ASN A 259 -16.60 13.38 -20.27
N LYS A 260 -16.33 12.10 -20.44
CA LYS A 260 -17.35 11.05 -20.57
C LYS A 260 -17.03 9.88 -19.63
N PRO A 261 -18.06 9.24 -19.03
CA PRO A 261 -17.85 7.97 -18.34
C PRO A 261 -17.29 6.92 -19.31
N ILE A 262 -16.32 6.14 -18.86
CA ILE A 262 -15.78 5.02 -19.66
C ILE A 262 -16.73 3.83 -19.70
N TYR A 263 -17.64 3.76 -18.75
CA TYR A 263 -18.58 2.69 -18.53
C TYR A 263 -20.02 3.24 -18.50
N ASN A 264 -20.84 2.86 -19.48
CA ASN A 264 -22.19 3.40 -19.70
C ASN A 264 -23.20 3.14 -18.58
N TYR A 265 -22.86 2.25 -17.64
CA TYR A 265 -23.66 2.01 -16.43
C TYR A 265 -23.76 3.26 -15.54
N PHE A 266 -22.74 4.10 -15.57
CA PHE A 266 -22.71 5.36 -14.83
C PHE A 266 -22.95 6.55 -15.77
N THR A 267 -23.82 7.47 -15.34
CA THR A 267 -23.89 8.81 -15.94
C THR A 267 -22.90 9.75 -15.25
N LEU A 268 -22.55 10.87 -15.89
CA LEU A 268 -21.75 11.92 -15.21
C LEU A 268 -22.40 12.38 -13.91
N LYS A 269 -23.74 12.50 -13.90
CA LYS A 269 -24.50 12.89 -12.70
C LYS A 269 -24.35 11.87 -11.57
N ASP A 270 -24.32 10.58 -11.87
CA ASP A 270 -24.09 9.52 -10.89
C ASP A 270 -22.68 9.62 -10.30
N LEU A 271 -21.70 9.84 -11.16
CA LEU A 271 -20.31 9.99 -10.77
C LEU A 271 -20.09 11.25 -9.92
N GLU A 272 -20.68 12.37 -10.30
CA GLU A 272 -20.66 13.61 -9.49
C GLU A 272 -21.32 13.42 -8.11
N LYS A 273 -22.48 12.73 -8.06
CA LYS A 273 -23.14 12.41 -6.81
C LYS A 273 -22.27 11.52 -5.92
N LYS A 274 -21.56 10.57 -6.51
CA LYS A 274 -20.61 9.70 -5.81
C LYS A 274 -19.42 10.50 -5.29
N LYS A 275 -18.83 11.35 -6.12
CA LYS A 275 -17.72 12.25 -5.75
C LYS A 275 -18.06 13.12 -4.55
N LYS A 276 -19.27 13.71 -4.50
CA LYS A 276 -19.73 14.54 -3.37
C LYS A 276 -19.87 13.76 -2.04
N ARG A 277 -19.94 12.44 -2.06
CA ARG A 277 -20.11 11.57 -0.89
C ARG A 277 -18.82 10.92 -0.42
N MET A 278 -17.73 11.11 -1.16
CA MET A 278 -16.42 10.53 -0.88
C MET A 278 -15.44 11.64 -0.50
N ARG A 279 -14.38 11.29 0.20
CA ARG A 279 -13.22 12.16 0.34
C ARG A 279 -12.56 12.34 -1.02
N LEU A 280 -11.98 13.50 -1.26
CA LEU A 280 -11.38 13.82 -2.56
C LEU A 280 -10.23 12.84 -2.91
N GLU A 281 -9.42 12.46 -1.91
CA GLU A 281 -8.33 11.49 -2.07
C GLU A 281 -8.86 10.10 -2.46
N GLU A 282 -9.96 9.65 -1.83
CA GLU A 282 -10.60 8.38 -2.17
C GLU A 282 -11.22 8.40 -3.57
N TRP A 283 -11.83 9.52 -3.95
CA TRP A 283 -12.34 9.70 -5.30
C TRP A 283 -11.22 9.65 -6.32
N ASN A 284 -10.14 10.39 -6.10
CA ASN A 284 -9.02 10.45 -7.01
C ASN A 284 -8.34 9.10 -7.14
N SER A 285 -8.03 8.42 -6.03
CA SER A 285 -7.38 7.11 -6.06
C SER A 285 -8.26 6.01 -6.66
N GLN A 286 -9.53 5.89 -6.21
CA GLN A 286 -10.36 4.74 -6.54
C GLN A 286 -11.19 4.90 -7.83
N TRP A 287 -11.48 6.14 -8.25
CA TRP A 287 -12.31 6.41 -9.44
C TRP A 287 -11.51 7.05 -10.55
N MET A 288 -10.65 8.01 -10.24
CA MET A 288 -9.79 8.65 -11.24
C MET A 288 -8.46 7.93 -11.42
N LEU A 289 -8.18 6.91 -10.59
CA LEU A 289 -6.92 6.14 -10.61
C LEU A 289 -5.68 7.06 -10.62
N ASP A 290 -5.80 8.13 -9.86
CA ASP A 290 -4.75 9.08 -9.57
C ASP A 290 -4.60 9.18 -8.05
N PRO A 291 -3.77 8.33 -7.43
CA PRO A 291 -3.55 8.32 -5.99
C PRO A 291 -2.65 9.46 -5.51
N SER A 292 -2.32 10.41 -6.39
CA SER A 292 -1.53 11.58 -6.00
C SER A 292 -2.21 12.33 -4.86
N PRO A 293 -1.46 12.77 -3.85
CA PRO A 293 -2.05 13.52 -2.76
C PRO A 293 -2.72 14.80 -3.28
N THR A 294 -3.99 15.01 -2.92
CA THR A 294 -4.76 16.20 -3.32
C THR A 294 -4.46 17.42 -2.48
N SER A 295 -3.80 17.24 -1.33
CA SER A 295 -3.26 18.33 -0.51
C SER A 295 -1.76 18.45 -0.77
N GLU A 296 -1.21 19.66 -0.71
CA GLU A 296 0.24 19.84 -0.68
C GLU A 296 0.85 18.88 0.33
N LYS A 297 1.71 17.98 -0.16
CA LYS A 297 2.45 17.08 0.72
C LYS A 297 3.26 17.93 1.69
N ILE A 298 3.16 17.61 2.97
CA ILE A 298 4.05 18.21 3.97
C ILE A 298 5.50 17.92 3.61
N PHE A 299 5.74 16.68 3.13
CA PHE A 299 7.05 16.20 2.71
C PHE A 299 7.00 15.72 1.26
N PRO A 300 7.14 16.62 0.25
CA PRO A 300 7.19 16.20 -1.16
C PRO A 300 8.48 15.41 -1.43
N PRO A 301 8.42 14.28 -2.14
CA PRO A 301 9.61 13.55 -2.55
C PRO A 301 10.35 14.27 -3.70
N PRO A 302 11.68 14.07 -3.86
CA PRO A 302 12.53 13.30 -2.96
C PRO A 302 12.83 14.03 -1.66
N GLN A 303 13.03 13.28 -0.56
CA GLN A 303 13.46 13.89 0.69
C GLN A 303 14.91 14.40 0.56
N PRO A 304 15.26 15.50 1.22
CA PRO A 304 16.62 16.05 1.18
C PRO A 304 17.58 15.17 1.99
N THR A 305 18.15 14.15 1.35
CA THR A 305 19.06 13.20 1.99
C THR A 305 20.53 13.56 1.81
N TYR A 306 21.40 12.95 2.64
CA TYR A 306 22.84 12.97 2.54
C TYR A 306 23.43 11.63 3.02
N ASP A 307 24.58 11.23 2.51
CA ASP A 307 25.25 9.97 2.88
C ASP A 307 26.35 10.19 3.93
N VAL A 308 27.13 11.25 3.78
CA VAL A 308 28.24 11.61 4.67
C VAL A 308 28.00 13.00 5.24
N LEU A 309 28.09 13.12 6.57
CA LEU A 309 27.96 14.42 7.24
C LEU A 309 29.07 15.36 6.75
N PRO A 310 28.73 16.53 6.16
CA PRO A 310 29.73 17.47 5.68
C PRO A 310 30.66 17.94 6.82
N PRO A 311 31.94 18.22 6.56
CA PRO A 311 32.83 18.79 7.59
C PRO A 311 32.32 20.16 8.05
N ASP A 312 32.03 20.31 9.34
CA ASP A 312 31.60 21.57 9.99
C ASP A 312 31.69 21.39 11.51
N ASP A 313 31.56 22.48 12.26
CA ASP A 313 31.36 22.42 13.70
C ASP A 313 29.88 22.17 14.01
N TYR A 314 29.60 21.07 14.69
CA TYR A 314 28.24 20.65 14.98
C TYR A 314 27.91 20.70 16.48
N LYS A 315 26.72 21.19 16.78
CA LYS A 315 26.07 20.98 18.08
C LYS A 315 25.00 19.90 17.92
N TYR A 316 25.04 18.90 18.80
CA TYR A 316 24.10 17.79 18.76
C TYR A 316 22.90 18.05 19.64
N TYR A 317 21.75 17.55 19.21
CA TYR A 317 20.47 17.60 19.90
C TYR A 317 19.81 16.23 19.81
N ILE A 318 19.20 15.80 20.91
CA ILE A 318 18.45 14.55 20.95
C ILE A 318 16.99 14.88 21.23
N THR A 319 16.07 14.21 20.57
CA THR A 319 14.64 14.27 20.90
C THR A 319 14.07 12.89 21.06
N VAL A 320 13.17 12.75 22.02
CA VAL A 320 12.51 11.50 22.37
C VAL A 320 11.01 11.72 22.41
N ASP A 321 10.30 10.97 21.58
CA ASP A 321 8.85 10.80 21.63
C ASP A 321 8.55 9.45 22.29
N PRO A 322 8.21 9.42 23.58
CA PRO A 322 8.12 8.19 24.31
C PRO A 322 6.75 7.53 24.19
N ALA A 323 6.67 6.25 23.79
CA ALA A 323 5.44 5.46 23.88
C ALA A 323 5.04 5.18 25.34
N PRO A 324 3.74 5.33 25.68
CA PRO A 324 3.27 5.21 27.07
C PRO A 324 3.37 3.78 27.64
N THR A 325 3.19 2.75 26.84
CA THR A 325 3.18 1.34 27.30
C THR A 325 3.81 0.40 26.28
N VAL A 326 4.29 -0.76 26.74
CA VAL A 326 4.77 -1.85 25.88
C VAL A 326 3.65 -2.89 25.73
N SER A 327 2.80 -2.73 24.72
CA SER A 327 1.83 -3.76 24.32
C SER A 327 2.06 -4.15 22.86
N LYS A 328 1.47 -5.25 22.40
CA LYS A 328 1.56 -5.65 20.96
C LYS A 328 0.98 -4.59 20.01
N THR A 329 0.08 -3.75 20.52
CA THR A 329 -0.63 -2.70 19.77
C THR A 329 -0.18 -1.28 20.15
N SER A 330 0.83 -1.11 21.03
CA SER A 330 1.32 0.21 21.43
C SER A 330 2.25 0.82 20.37
N ASP A 331 2.28 2.16 20.36
CA ASP A 331 3.19 2.94 19.54
C ASP A 331 4.66 2.67 19.92
N HIS A 332 5.56 3.02 19.01
CA HIS A 332 7.00 2.92 19.26
C HIS A 332 7.50 4.18 19.95
N THR A 333 8.58 4.06 20.69
CA THR A 333 9.35 5.22 21.14
C THR A 333 10.25 5.68 20.00
N GLY A 334 10.07 6.91 19.54
CA GLY A 334 10.92 7.57 18.55
C GLY A 334 12.09 8.30 19.21
N ILE A 335 13.32 8.04 18.78
CA ILE A 335 14.53 8.77 19.19
C ILE A 335 15.20 9.34 17.97
N VAL A 336 15.39 10.66 17.93
CA VAL A 336 16.02 11.34 16.80
C VAL A 336 17.18 12.19 17.26
N ILE A 337 18.32 12.08 16.56
CA ILE A 337 19.53 12.86 16.81
C ILE A 337 19.74 13.81 15.64
N GLY A 338 19.82 15.10 15.94
CA GLY A 338 20.13 16.15 14.99
C GLY A 338 21.48 16.81 15.28
N ALA A 339 22.27 17.03 14.23
CA ALA A 339 23.49 17.83 14.23
C ALA A 339 23.19 19.18 13.57
N VAL A 340 23.46 20.29 14.26
CA VAL A 340 23.19 21.65 13.77
C VAL A 340 24.52 22.36 13.56
N ASN A 341 24.76 22.83 12.35
CA ASN A 341 25.98 23.55 12.00
C ASN A 341 25.90 25.05 12.33
N SER A 342 27.02 25.75 12.15
CA SER A 342 27.14 27.19 12.41
C SER A 342 26.16 28.05 11.58
N ARG A 343 25.67 27.53 10.44
CA ARG A 343 24.70 28.19 9.56
C ARG A 343 23.24 27.88 9.90
N GLY A 344 23.01 27.09 10.94
CA GLY A 344 21.65 26.69 11.37
C GLY A 344 20.99 25.64 10.45
N VAL A 345 21.76 24.91 9.66
CA VAL A 345 21.26 23.75 8.93
C VAL A 345 21.24 22.54 9.86
N ILE A 346 20.11 21.85 9.90
CA ILE A 346 19.92 20.66 10.72
C ILE A 346 20.17 19.42 9.86
N TYR A 347 21.05 18.57 10.36
CA TYR A 347 21.32 17.25 9.79
C TYR A 347 20.79 16.18 10.73
N ILE A 348 19.76 15.46 10.34
CA ILE A 348 19.30 14.30 11.11
C ILE A 348 20.29 13.16 10.86
N VAL A 349 21.10 12.85 11.88
CA VAL A 349 22.18 11.85 11.78
C VAL A 349 21.71 10.46 12.13
N GLU A 350 20.72 10.36 13.01
CA GLU A 350 20.14 9.09 13.45
C GLU A 350 18.66 9.26 13.78
N ALA A 351 17.87 8.26 13.39
CA ALA A 351 16.46 8.15 13.76
C ALA A 351 16.17 6.68 14.06
N THR A 352 15.79 6.38 15.29
CA THR A 352 15.59 5.01 15.79
C THR A 352 14.23 4.87 16.42
N LYS A 353 13.44 3.87 16.02
CA LYS A 353 12.18 3.49 16.65
C LYS A 353 12.35 2.18 17.42
N VAL A 354 11.86 2.15 18.67
CA VAL A 354 12.04 0.98 19.54
C VAL A 354 10.81 0.69 20.37
N LYS A 355 10.60 -0.60 20.64
CA LYS A 355 9.63 -1.09 21.64
C LYS A 355 10.40 -1.66 22.82
N LEU A 356 10.76 -0.81 23.78
CA LEU A 356 11.56 -1.17 24.95
C LEU A 356 10.80 -0.86 26.24
N LYS A 357 11.08 -1.61 27.31
CA LYS A 357 10.63 -1.30 28.67
C LYS A 357 11.32 -0.04 29.20
N GLY A 358 10.77 0.54 30.28
CA GLY A 358 11.28 1.80 30.83
C GLY A 358 12.79 1.81 31.11
N ASP A 359 13.31 0.77 31.77
CA ASP A 359 14.74 0.64 32.07
C ASP A 359 15.62 0.53 30.84
N GLU A 360 15.20 -0.29 29.86
CA GLU A 360 15.93 -0.47 28.60
C GLU A 360 15.91 0.80 27.74
N LYS A 361 14.79 1.56 27.77
CA LYS A 361 14.71 2.89 27.14
C LYS A 361 15.68 3.87 27.78
N ALA A 362 15.71 3.91 29.12
CA ALA A 362 16.63 4.78 29.86
C ALA A 362 18.10 4.45 29.54
N ASP A 363 18.47 3.17 29.48
CA ASP A 363 19.81 2.73 29.10
C ASP A 363 20.18 3.12 27.65
N LEU A 364 19.24 2.99 26.73
CA LEU A 364 19.46 3.41 25.34
C LEU A 364 19.68 4.93 25.25
N ILE A 365 18.86 5.72 25.95
CA ILE A 365 18.98 7.18 25.96
C ILE A 365 20.33 7.59 26.59
N ILE A 366 20.75 6.99 27.71
CA ILE A 366 22.03 7.27 28.33
C ILE A 366 23.20 6.96 27.41
N ARG A 367 23.16 5.83 26.68
CA ARG A 367 24.16 5.53 25.65
C ARG A 367 24.23 6.61 24.58
N LYS A 368 23.09 7.14 24.15
CA LYS A 368 23.03 8.23 23.17
C LYS A 368 23.54 9.54 23.74
N LEU A 369 23.29 9.85 25.01
CA LEU A 369 23.87 11.01 25.72
C LEU A 369 25.42 10.91 25.76
N GLN A 370 25.95 9.74 26.06
CA GLN A 370 27.41 9.52 26.10
C GLN A 370 28.06 9.58 24.71
N GLN A 371 27.34 9.08 23.68
CA GLN A 371 27.84 9.02 22.31
C GLN A 371 27.91 10.41 21.67
N TYR A 372 26.88 11.24 21.87
CA TYR A 372 26.73 12.50 21.15
C TYR A 372 26.99 13.76 21.94
N ASP A 373 27.08 13.65 23.26
CA ASP A 373 27.24 14.79 24.20
C ASP A 373 26.36 16.00 23.81
N PRO A 374 25.02 15.84 23.80
CA PRO A 374 24.13 16.80 23.20
C PRO A 374 24.05 18.11 23.98
N THR A 375 23.94 19.21 23.28
CA THR A 375 23.65 20.52 23.86
C THR A 375 22.32 20.53 24.61
N ARG A 376 21.32 19.77 24.12
CA ARG A 376 20.02 19.56 24.75
C ARG A 376 19.42 18.21 24.37
N ILE A 377 18.63 17.67 25.31
CA ILE A 377 17.71 16.56 25.04
C ILE A 377 16.27 17.03 25.28
N GLY A 378 15.42 16.95 24.24
CA GLY A 378 14.00 17.23 24.31
C GLY A 378 13.21 15.94 24.54
N ILE A 379 12.36 15.94 25.57
CA ILE A 379 11.42 14.83 25.83
C ILE A 379 10.01 15.44 25.92
N GLU A 380 9.03 14.80 25.27
CA GLU A 380 7.65 15.27 25.33
C GLU A 380 7.12 15.25 26.76
N PHE A 381 6.50 16.38 27.16
CA PHE A 381 6.00 16.57 28.51
C PHE A 381 4.56 16.07 28.63
N GLY A 382 4.28 15.27 29.66
CA GLY A 382 2.92 14.98 30.12
C GLY A 382 2.57 13.51 30.32
N LEU A 383 3.20 12.57 29.61
CA LEU A 383 2.84 11.16 29.69
C LEU A 383 3.88 10.24 30.34
N GLN A 384 5.08 10.74 30.70
CA GLN A 384 6.16 9.89 31.21
C GLN A 384 7.05 10.54 32.30
N GLN A 385 6.44 10.92 33.39
CA GLN A 385 7.20 11.22 34.62
C GLN A 385 8.09 10.04 35.01
N ASP A 386 7.66 8.81 34.74
CA ASP A 386 8.40 7.58 35.02
C ASP A 386 9.72 7.47 34.26
N LEU A 387 9.76 7.81 32.96
CA LEU A 387 11.01 7.76 32.18
C LEU A 387 12.03 8.79 32.66
N GLN A 388 11.59 10.00 32.98
CA GLN A 388 12.47 11.04 33.53
C GLN A 388 13.03 10.64 34.88
N TYR A 389 12.20 10.05 35.75
CA TYR A 389 12.61 9.52 37.02
C TYR A 389 13.66 8.39 36.88
N LEU A 390 13.42 7.43 35.99
CA LEU A 390 14.36 6.34 35.71
C LEU A 390 15.69 6.86 35.16
N LEU A 391 15.65 7.81 34.25
CA LEU A 391 16.86 8.46 33.72
C LEU A 391 17.65 9.12 34.86
N GLN A 392 16.97 9.84 35.75
CA GLN A 392 17.62 10.53 36.88
C GLN A 392 18.23 9.56 37.89
N LEU A 393 17.55 8.43 38.16
CA LEU A 393 18.10 7.37 39.02
C LEU A 393 19.39 6.80 38.41
N LYS A 394 19.36 6.38 37.16
CA LYS A 394 20.54 5.79 36.51
C LYS A 394 21.70 6.78 36.34
N LEU A 395 21.41 8.04 36.05
CA LEU A 395 22.45 9.09 36.00
C LEU A 395 23.10 9.33 37.37
N ASN A 396 22.33 9.25 38.47
CA ASN A 396 22.84 9.35 39.83
C ASN A 396 23.70 8.12 40.20
N GLU A 397 23.35 6.93 39.71
CA GLU A 397 24.17 5.72 39.88
C GLU A 397 25.52 5.85 39.16
N LEU A 398 25.51 6.27 37.90
CA LEU A 398 26.73 6.52 37.12
C LEU A 398 27.63 7.57 37.80
N LYS A 399 27.03 8.62 38.36
CA LYS A 399 27.77 9.65 39.11
C LYS A 399 28.45 9.07 40.36
N LYS A 400 27.80 8.16 41.09
CA LYS A 400 28.41 7.45 42.24
C LYS A 400 29.59 6.57 41.84
N GLU A 401 29.55 6.02 40.59
CA GLU A 401 30.66 5.27 40.01
C GLU A 401 31.78 6.16 39.43
N GLY A 402 31.71 7.47 39.59
CA GLY A 402 32.69 8.41 39.06
C GLY A 402 32.52 8.72 37.56
N LYS A 403 31.42 8.30 36.96
CA LYS A 403 31.09 8.55 35.53
C LYS A 403 30.07 9.70 35.46
N TYR A 404 30.48 10.82 34.93
CA TYR A 404 29.58 11.96 34.73
C TYR A 404 29.00 11.96 33.34
N VAL A 405 27.67 12.02 33.22
CA VAL A 405 26.93 12.17 31.96
C VAL A 405 26.04 13.41 32.08
N ALA A 406 26.23 14.38 31.20
CA ALA A 406 25.39 15.58 31.17
C ALA A 406 23.96 15.23 30.70
N PHE A 407 22.97 15.80 31.38
CA PHE A 407 21.56 15.62 31.04
C PHE A 407 20.85 16.98 30.90
N PRO A 408 21.11 17.72 29.80
CA PRO A 408 20.54 19.04 29.59
C PRO A 408 19.09 18.91 29.08
N LEU A 409 18.18 18.50 29.96
CA LEU A 409 16.78 18.23 29.63
C LEU A 409 16.01 19.51 29.30
N LEU A 410 15.29 19.49 28.19
CA LEU A 410 14.27 20.45 27.78
C LEU A 410 12.91 19.74 27.71
N PRO A 411 11.96 20.01 28.63
CA PRO A 411 10.60 19.50 28.47
C PRO A 411 9.91 20.14 27.26
N ILE A 412 9.48 19.33 26.32
CA ILE A 412 8.78 19.78 25.10
C ILE A 412 7.29 19.74 25.35
N LYS A 413 6.61 20.87 25.16
CA LYS A 413 5.16 20.98 25.27
C LYS A 413 4.54 21.01 23.87
N THR A 414 3.60 20.10 23.62
CA THR A 414 2.78 20.14 22.41
C THR A 414 1.72 21.24 22.52
N SER A 415 1.53 22.03 21.46
CA SER A 415 0.55 23.10 21.46
C SER A 415 -0.86 22.52 21.30
N PRO A 416 -1.80 22.79 22.21
CA PRO A 416 -3.18 22.32 22.09
C PRO A 416 -3.98 23.04 20.99
N THR A 417 -3.47 24.15 20.43
CA THR A 417 -4.17 24.98 19.45
C THR A 417 -3.86 24.63 18.00
N LYS A 418 -2.78 23.88 17.73
CA LYS A 418 -2.38 23.44 16.38
C LYS A 418 -2.64 21.95 16.21
N THR A 419 -3.18 21.58 15.06
CA THR A 419 -3.26 20.15 14.69
C THR A 419 -1.85 19.58 14.52
N LYS A 420 -1.68 18.27 14.72
CA LYS A 420 -0.41 17.56 14.48
C LYS A 420 0.16 17.87 13.09
N ARG A 421 -0.68 17.83 12.06
CA ARG A 421 -0.33 18.17 10.69
C ARG A 421 0.24 19.61 10.54
N GLN A 422 -0.40 20.59 11.18
CA GLN A 422 0.07 21.97 11.14
C GLN A 422 1.41 22.12 11.88
N ARG A 423 1.55 21.53 13.07
CA ARG A 423 2.76 21.60 13.86
C ARG A 423 3.97 21.04 13.11
N ILE A 424 3.83 19.85 12.53
CA ILE A 424 4.89 19.19 11.76
C ILE A 424 5.17 19.92 10.43
N GLY A 425 4.12 20.39 9.75
CA GLY A 425 4.25 21.17 8.52
C GLY A 425 4.98 22.49 8.68
N ASP A 426 4.72 23.19 9.79
CA ASP A 426 5.33 24.48 10.12
C ASP A 426 6.80 24.35 10.60
N THR A 427 7.20 23.17 11.06
CA THR A 427 8.56 22.88 11.56
C THR A 427 9.33 22.04 10.55
N LEU A 428 9.40 20.73 10.75
CA LEU A 428 10.16 19.80 9.91
C LEU A 428 9.84 19.95 8.42
N GLY A 429 8.56 20.09 8.04
CA GLY A 429 8.12 20.25 6.66
C GLY A 429 8.65 21.54 6.02
N ALA A 430 8.58 22.67 6.72
CA ALA A 430 9.10 23.94 6.22
C ALA A 430 10.62 23.91 6.01
N PHE A 431 11.35 23.43 6.99
CA PHE A 431 12.82 23.36 6.91
C PHE A 431 13.33 22.39 5.86
N CYS A 432 12.63 21.27 5.65
CA CYS A 432 12.97 20.35 4.53
C CYS A 432 12.76 21.03 3.17
N ARG A 433 11.67 21.76 2.97
CA ARG A 433 11.40 22.49 1.72
C ARG A 433 12.42 23.60 1.46
N GLU A 434 12.89 24.25 2.50
CA GLU A 434 13.91 25.30 2.42
C GLU A 434 15.34 24.75 2.27
N GLY A 435 15.54 23.44 2.28
CA GLY A 435 16.85 22.79 2.24
C GLY A 435 17.68 22.99 3.54
N ARG A 436 17.04 23.40 4.63
CA ARG A 436 17.64 23.66 5.94
C ARG A 436 17.56 22.47 6.90
N CYS A 437 16.89 21.40 6.52
CA CYS A 437 16.92 20.11 7.17
C CYS A 437 17.31 19.06 6.14
N ARG A 438 18.30 18.22 6.47
CA ARG A 438 18.76 17.10 5.66
C ARG A 438 18.77 15.82 6.48
N ILE A 439 18.51 14.71 5.86
CA ILE A 439 18.31 13.43 6.55
C ILE A 439 19.38 12.46 6.05
N ASN A 440 20.05 11.77 6.99
CA ASN A 440 20.98 10.72 6.60
C ASN A 440 20.21 9.62 5.82
N SER A 441 20.73 9.20 4.67
CA SER A 441 20.08 8.16 3.84
C SER A 441 19.84 6.85 4.57
N ARG A 442 20.58 6.57 5.66
CA ARG A 442 20.42 5.40 6.52
C ARG A 442 19.19 5.50 7.44
N CYS A 443 18.59 6.69 7.61
CA CYS A 443 17.36 6.87 8.41
C CYS A 443 16.12 6.43 7.60
N VAL A 444 16.13 5.21 7.09
CA VAL A 444 15.12 4.68 6.15
C VAL A 444 13.71 4.74 6.73
N ASP A 445 13.55 4.39 8.01
CA ASP A 445 12.23 4.41 8.67
C ASP A 445 11.66 5.82 8.79
N LEU A 446 12.49 6.82 9.12
CA LEU A 446 12.05 8.22 9.16
C LEU A 446 11.66 8.73 7.77
N ILE A 447 12.49 8.47 6.75
CA ILE A 447 12.21 8.87 5.36
C ILE A 447 10.87 8.30 4.92
N ARG A 448 10.64 7.04 5.23
CA ARG A 448 9.40 6.33 4.91
C ARG A 448 8.19 6.90 5.66
N GLN A 449 8.29 7.13 6.98
CA GLN A 449 7.23 7.78 7.73
C GLN A 449 6.91 9.17 7.16
N MET A 450 7.91 9.98 6.79
CA MET A 450 7.71 11.27 6.14
C MET A 450 6.97 11.16 4.80
N GLU A 451 7.33 10.19 3.97
CA GLU A 451 6.66 9.95 2.69
C GLU A 451 5.19 9.55 2.84
N CYS A 452 4.87 8.82 3.91
CA CYS A 452 3.53 8.35 4.23
C CYS A 452 2.71 9.36 5.05
N PHE A 453 3.33 10.39 5.64
CA PHE A 453 2.71 11.27 6.60
C PHE A 453 1.57 12.12 6.00
N THR A 454 0.36 11.95 6.53
CA THR A 454 -0.84 12.70 6.16
C THR A 454 -1.30 13.65 7.26
N GLY A 455 -0.84 13.45 8.49
CA GLY A 455 -1.31 14.11 9.71
C GLY A 455 -2.57 13.48 10.29
N SER A 456 -2.90 12.26 9.86
CA SER A 456 -4.00 11.45 10.42
C SER A 456 -3.55 10.83 11.75
N VAL A 457 -4.50 10.59 12.66
CA VAL A 457 -4.27 9.86 13.92
C VAL A 457 -3.80 8.42 13.69
N LYS A 458 -3.96 7.90 12.47
CA LYS A 458 -3.58 6.53 12.09
C LYS A 458 -2.21 6.43 11.44
N ASP A 459 -1.51 7.56 11.25
CA ASP A 459 -0.18 7.53 10.67
C ASP A 459 0.79 6.87 11.66
N GLU A 460 1.72 6.08 11.17
CA GLU A 460 2.91 5.69 11.91
C GLU A 460 3.88 6.89 11.83
N ASP A 461 4.01 7.67 12.90
CA ASP A 461 4.68 8.96 12.84
C ASP A 461 5.57 9.26 14.06
N ASP A 462 5.87 8.26 14.89
CA ASP A 462 6.73 8.38 16.07
C ASP A 462 8.06 9.09 15.78
N LEU A 463 8.70 8.75 14.65
CA LEU A 463 9.96 9.39 14.23
C LEU A 463 9.74 10.78 13.63
N VAL A 464 8.63 11.01 12.93
CA VAL A 464 8.27 12.32 12.38
C VAL A 464 7.96 13.30 13.50
N ASP A 465 7.25 12.85 14.55
CA ASP A 465 6.99 13.65 15.74
C ASP A 465 8.29 13.95 16.49
N ALA A 466 9.10 12.94 16.79
CA ALA A 466 10.40 13.13 17.42
C ALA A 466 11.30 14.09 16.60
N ALA A 467 11.35 13.94 15.26
CA ALA A 467 12.11 14.84 14.38
C ALA A 467 11.56 16.28 14.44
N SER A 468 10.23 16.45 14.50
CA SER A 468 9.64 17.79 14.61
C SER A 468 9.98 18.50 15.91
N MET A 469 10.22 17.75 16.99
CA MET A 469 10.62 18.28 18.29
C MET A 469 12.03 18.87 18.29
N LEU A 470 12.94 18.42 17.39
CA LEU A 470 14.29 19.01 17.26
C LEU A 470 14.23 20.52 17.07
N PHE A 471 13.23 21.01 16.33
CA PHE A 471 13.09 22.43 16.04
C PHE A 471 12.79 23.25 17.30
N GLN A 472 12.09 22.68 18.29
CA GLN A 472 11.88 23.34 19.59
C GLN A 472 13.17 23.37 20.42
N CYS A 473 13.99 22.31 20.35
CA CYS A 473 15.29 22.27 21.00
C CYS A 473 16.26 23.30 20.44
N VAL A 474 16.27 23.46 19.12
CA VAL A 474 17.15 24.37 18.39
C VAL A 474 16.66 25.82 18.52
N GLU A 475 15.37 26.05 18.53
CA GLU A 475 14.74 27.38 18.57
C GLU A 475 15.12 28.20 19.81
N THR A 476 15.14 27.56 20.98
CA THR A 476 15.54 28.24 22.21
C THR A 476 17.00 28.71 22.18
N PHE A 477 17.83 28.14 21.32
CA PHE A 477 19.21 28.56 21.07
C PHE A 477 19.26 29.61 19.94
N ALA A 478 18.44 29.45 18.91
CA ALA A 478 18.38 30.32 17.76
C ALA A 478 17.98 31.76 18.10
N GLN A 479 17.08 31.96 19.09
CA GLN A 479 16.70 33.32 19.52
C GLN A 479 17.89 34.17 19.99
N HIS A 480 18.97 33.58 20.50
CA HIS A 480 20.17 34.28 20.83
C HIS A 480 21.19 34.41 19.69
N TYR A 481 21.36 33.36 18.90
CA TYR A 481 22.35 33.29 17.80
C TYR A 481 21.89 33.98 16.50
N TRP A 482 20.58 33.93 16.22
CA TRP A 482 19.99 34.48 15.00
C TRP A 482 19.77 35.99 15.09
N LYS A 483 19.62 36.55 16.30
CA LYS A 483 19.54 37.99 16.48
C LYS A 483 20.85 38.73 16.11
N GLU A 484 21.98 38.05 16.16
CA GLU A 484 23.26 38.70 15.93
C GLU A 484 23.84 38.52 14.52
N ASN A 485 23.53 37.43 13.79
CA ASN A 485 24.34 37.06 12.62
C ASN A 485 23.63 36.82 11.27
N ILE A 486 22.29 36.71 11.16
CA ILE A 486 21.64 36.26 9.91
C ILE A 486 20.55 37.20 9.35
N TYR A 487 20.08 38.18 10.10
CA TYR A 487 19.01 39.08 9.66
C TYR A 487 19.51 40.34 8.94
N ARG A 488 20.13 40.17 7.78
CA ARG A 488 20.22 41.22 6.75
C ARG A 488 19.71 40.76 5.38
N GLY A 489 18.75 39.89 5.30
CA GLY A 489 18.31 39.54 3.97
C GLY A 489 17.01 38.79 3.71
N TYR A 490 16.46 38.03 4.65
CA TYR A 490 15.26 37.21 4.33
C TYR A 490 14.29 37.10 5.52
N ALA A 491 13.46 38.12 5.71
CA ALA A 491 12.29 38.03 6.56
C ALA A 491 11.09 37.56 5.72
N THR A 492 10.64 36.33 5.91
CA THR A 492 9.34 35.93 5.38
C THR A 492 8.27 36.12 6.45
N THR A 493 7.14 36.70 6.06
CA THR A 493 5.98 37.08 6.88
C THR A 493 5.41 35.93 7.74
N ALA A 494 5.69 34.69 7.42
CA ALA A 494 5.28 33.52 8.20
C ALA A 494 6.11 33.34 9.49
N MET A 495 7.40 33.71 9.46
CA MET A 495 8.28 33.62 10.64
C MET A 495 7.99 34.74 11.65
N GLU A 496 7.68 35.94 11.21
CA GLU A 496 7.33 37.06 12.12
C GLU A 496 6.07 36.79 12.93
N ALA A 497 5.08 36.06 12.38
CA ALA A 497 3.88 35.67 13.11
C ALA A 497 4.13 34.60 14.17
N TYR A 498 5.16 33.76 13.98
CA TYR A 498 5.52 32.69 14.91
C TYR A 498 6.39 33.19 16.07
N PHE A 499 7.22 34.22 15.83
CA PHE A 499 8.24 34.73 16.75
C PHE A 499 7.83 36.01 17.51
N LYS A 500 6.58 36.45 17.45
CA LYS A 500 6.13 37.55 18.32
C LYS A 500 6.23 37.13 19.79
N PRO A 501 7.07 37.80 20.59
CA PRO A 501 7.19 37.48 22.01
C PRO A 501 5.85 37.74 22.67
N ARG A 502 5.24 36.70 23.23
CA ARG A 502 4.18 36.88 24.22
C ARG A 502 4.83 37.43 25.48
N THR A 503 4.76 38.75 25.64
CA THR A 503 5.12 39.43 26.89
C THR A 503 4.11 39.06 27.99
N LYS A 504 4.37 37.95 28.68
CA LYS A 504 4.01 37.69 30.06
C LYS A 504 5.07 36.74 30.63
N THR A 505 6.02 37.29 31.33
CA THR A 505 6.89 36.58 32.24
C THR A 505 6.04 35.96 33.33
N MET A 506 5.83 34.63 33.23
CA MET A 506 5.34 33.85 34.38
C MET A 506 6.46 33.76 35.40
N LYS A 507 6.24 34.29 36.60
CA LYS A 507 7.12 34.08 37.74
C LYS A 507 6.97 32.64 38.23
N TRP A 508 8.02 32.08 38.77
CA TRP A 508 8.08 30.72 39.30
C TRP A 508 7.06 30.43 40.41
N GLU A 509 6.51 31.46 41.03
CA GLU A 509 5.52 31.41 42.12
C GLU A 509 4.10 31.00 41.61
N ASP A 510 3.81 31.11 40.31
CA ASP A 510 2.47 30.82 39.75
C ASP A 510 2.26 29.34 39.38
N VAL A 511 3.27 28.47 39.59
CA VAL A 511 3.24 27.06 39.19
C VAL A 511 2.75 26.11 40.30
N PHE A 512 2.63 26.61 41.53
CA PHE A 512 2.33 25.78 42.71
C PHE A 512 0.98 26.03 43.38
N VAL A 513 0.06 26.77 42.76
CA VAL A 513 -1.28 26.93 43.32
C VAL A 513 -2.31 26.56 42.26
N ALA A 514 -2.57 25.30 42.05
CA ALA A 514 -3.85 24.69 41.76
C ALA A 514 -3.70 23.19 41.89
N GLY A 515 -4.31 22.68 42.94
CA GLY A 515 -4.31 21.30 43.36
C GLY A 515 -5.10 20.37 42.43
#